data_cf8e3d8d690bba1fcaba715bb1dcc147
#
_entry.id   cf8e3d8d690bba1fcaba715bb1dcc147
#
_cell.length_a   1.000
_cell.length_b   1.000
_cell.length_c   1.000
_cell.angle_alpha   90.00
_cell.angle_beta   90.00
_cell.angle_gamma   90.00
#
_symmetry.space_group_name_H-M   'P 1'
#
loop_
_entity.id
_entity.type
_entity.pdbx_description
1 polymer ?
#
loop_
_entity_poly.entity_id
_entity_poly.type
_entity_poly.pdbx_seq_one_letter_code
_entity_poly.pdbx_strand_id
1 'polypeptide(L)'
;QLGDISTFLNLNPPFDVNYVIRRLIDKEENILIKGFEKYKDLSLYVLSDPSYIEQSESITTQQITTLFSALKKVFPYIVVDMSSNIDPISLKILDSSDWIMFTTIVNIPAIRNAQRCLNLFRSRKYPSNKVKIVINRYMENDEIKIEDIENTLGESVYWKIPNNYFTIMEAINKGVSISEVNAESNIGNSFRDFAAKVSDDIIEQSVVQYRV
;
A
#
# COMPACT_ATOMS: atom_id res chain seq x y z
N GLN A 1 -2.60 13.29 -6.57
CA GLN A 1 -1.29 12.87 -7.09
C GLN A 1 -1.52 11.86 -8.20
N LEU A 2 -0.59 11.75 -9.14
CA LEU A 2 -0.69 10.79 -10.24
C LEU A 2 -0.36 9.40 -9.71
N GLY A 3 -1.33 8.48 -9.76
CA GLY A 3 -1.14 7.08 -9.39
C GLY A 3 -0.64 6.27 -10.59
N ASP A 4 0.35 5.43 -10.37
CA ASP A 4 1.02 4.69 -11.44
C ASP A 4 0.60 3.20 -11.52
N ILE A 5 -0.21 2.71 -10.58
CA ILE A 5 -0.57 1.26 -10.51
C ILE A 5 -1.24 0.78 -11.79
N SER A 6 -2.21 1.54 -12.30
CA SER A 6 -2.89 1.18 -13.56
C SER A 6 -1.90 1.16 -14.73
N THR A 7 -0.99 2.12 -14.80
CA THR A 7 0.07 2.17 -15.82
C THR A 7 1.02 0.97 -15.69
N PHE A 8 1.46 0.63 -14.48
CA PHE A 8 2.36 -0.50 -14.25
C PHE A 8 1.76 -1.86 -14.58
N LEU A 9 0.44 -1.98 -14.56
CA LEU A 9 -0.29 -3.21 -14.89
C LEU A 9 -0.96 -3.16 -16.26
N ASN A 10 -0.70 -2.10 -17.05
CA ASN A 10 -1.33 -1.86 -18.35
C ASN A 10 -2.86 -1.97 -18.28
N LEU A 11 -3.45 -1.34 -17.27
CA LEU A 11 -4.88 -1.26 -17.04
C LEU A 11 -5.42 0.12 -17.45
N ASN A 12 -6.68 0.14 -17.85
CA ASN A 12 -7.39 1.38 -18.14
C ASN A 12 -8.76 1.37 -17.45
N PRO A 13 -8.79 1.56 -16.11
CA PRO A 13 -10.03 1.54 -15.34
C PRO A 13 -11.07 2.50 -15.93
N PRO A 14 -12.33 2.08 -16.04
CA PRO A 14 -13.36 2.88 -16.71
C PRO A 14 -13.71 4.16 -15.96
N PHE A 15 -13.42 4.19 -14.67
CA PHE A 15 -13.70 5.33 -13.80
C PHE A 15 -12.57 5.54 -12.80
N ASP A 16 -12.36 6.79 -12.40
CA ASP A 16 -11.43 7.16 -11.34
C ASP A 16 -12.10 7.17 -9.94
N VAL A 17 -11.28 7.35 -8.91
CA VAL A 17 -11.75 7.38 -7.52
C VAL A 17 -12.77 8.50 -7.26
N ASN A 18 -12.65 9.67 -7.92
CA ASN A 18 -13.60 10.78 -7.78
C ASN A 18 -14.97 10.41 -8.32
N TYR A 19 -15.01 9.79 -9.49
CA TYR A 19 -16.26 9.33 -10.08
C TYR A 19 -16.95 8.30 -9.17
N VAL A 20 -16.21 7.31 -8.70
CA VAL A 20 -16.75 6.29 -7.79
C VAL A 20 -17.29 6.91 -6.51
N ILE A 21 -16.56 7.84 -5.89
CA ILE A 21 -17.01 8.53 -4.68
C ILE A 21 -18.32 9.30 -4.93
N ARG A 22 -18.44 10.04 -6.02
CA ARG A 22 -19.65 10.78 -6.36
C ARG A 22 -20.86 9.85 -6.48
N ARG A 23 -20.71 8.74 -7.19
CA ARG A 23 -21.79 7.76 -7.39
C ARG A 23 -22.18 7.03 -6.10
N LEU A 24 -21.22 6.79 -5.20
CA LEU A 24 -21.52 6.26 -3.87
C LEU A 24 -22.38 7.21 -3.04
N ILE A 25 -22.15 8.52 -3.14
CA ILE A 25 -22.95 9.53 -2.48
C ILE A 25 -24.39 9.52 -3.04
N ASP A 26 -24.55 9.29 -4.35
CA ASP A 26 -25.84 9.14 -5.02
C ASP A 26 -26.52 7.78 -4.75
N LYS A 27 -25.96 6.95 -3.86
CA LYS A 27 -26.44 5.62 -3.46
C LYS A 27 -26.44 4.56 -4.57
N GLU A 28 -25.59 4.71 -5.56
CA GLU A 28 -25.37 3.69 -6.60
C GLU A 28 -24.41 2.60 -6.08
N GLU A 29 -24.90 1.65 -5.26
CA GLU A 29 -24.06 0.61 -4.65
C GLU A 29 -23.32 -0.28 -5.67
N ASN A 30 -23.90 -0.50 -6.85
CA ASN A 30 -23.30 -1.31 -7.92
C ASN A 30 -22.04 -0.65 -8.55
N ILE A 31 -21.79 0.62 -8.25
CA ILE A 31 -20.62 1.33 -8.80
C ILE A 31 -19.30 0.75 -8.31
N LEU A 32 -19.27 0.13 -7.14
CA LEU A 32 -18.06 -0.51 -6.62
C LEU A 32 -17.58 -1.66 -7.51
N ILE A 33 -18.50 -2.41 -8.12
CA ILE A 33 -18.13 -3.50 -9.03
C ILE A 33 -17.78 -2.96 -10.42
N LYS A 34 -18.49 -1.93 -10.87
CA LYS A 34 -18.32 -1.34 -12.20
C LYS A 34 -17.16 -0.35 -12.30
N GLY A 35 -16.77 0.24 -11.18
CA GLY A 35 -15.74 1.27 -11.10
C GLY A 35 -14.31 0.74 -11.11
N PHE A 36 -14.16 -0.55 -10.87
CA PHE A 36 -12.85 -1.20 -10.81
C PHE A 36 -12.56 -1.98 -12.07
N GLU A 37 -11.30 -2.01 -12.48
CA GLU A 37 -10.81 -2.91 -13.52
C GLU A 37 -10.17 -4.13 -12.87
N LYS A 38 -10.58 -5.31 -13.35
CA LYS A 38 -10.03 -6.58 -12.91
C LYS A 38 -8.73 -6.88 -13.66
N TYR A 39 -7.67 -7.18 -12.92
CA TYR A 39 -6.40 -7.55 -13.53
C TYR A 39 -6.45 -9.02 -14.00
N LYS A 40 -6.61 -9.23 -15.29
CA LYS A 40 -6.67 -10.56 -15.93
C LYS A 40 -7.71 -11.47 -15.23
N ASP A 41 -7.37 -12.73 -15.04
CA ASP A 41 -8.23 -13.70 -14.35
C ASP A 41 -8.03 -13.74 -12.83
N LEU A 42 -7.20 -12.84 -12.30
CA LEU A 42 -6.94 -12.76 -10.86
C LEU A 42 -8.07 -12.04 -10.12
N SER A 43 -8.25 -12.34 -8.84
CA SER A 43 -9.17 -11.60 -7.96
C SER A 43 -8.58 -10.27 -7.48
N LEU A 44 -7.84 -9.60 -8.36
CA LEU A 44 -7.26 -8.28 -8.14
C LEU A 44 -8.06 -7.24 -8.92
N TYR A 45 -8.56 -6.25 -8.20
CA TYR A 45 -9.35 -5.14 -8.73
C TYR A 45 -8.62 -3.83 -8.47
N VAL A 46 -8.50 -3.00 -9.50
CA VAL A 46 -7.76 -1.74 -9.43
C VAL A 46 -8.71 -0.56 -9.65
N LEU A 47 -8.65 0.40 -8.75
CA LEU A 47 -9.28 1.71 -8.88
C LEU A 47 -8.16 2.75 -9.07
N SER A 48 -8.23 3.51 -10.15
CA SER A 48 -7.20 4.49 -10.46
C SER A 48 -7.41 5.84 -9.77
N ASP A 49 -6.33 6.56 -9.65
CA ASP A 49 -6.35 7.99 -9.34
C ASP A 49 -7.02 8.80 -10.46
N PRO A 50 -7.46 10.04 -10.18
CA PRO A 50 -7.97 10.95 -11.20
C PRO A 50 -6.94 11.20 -12.30
N SER A 51 -7.38 11.14 -13.55
CA SER A 51 -6.53 11.38 -14.72
C SER A 51 -6.02 12.82 -14.82
N TYR A 52 -6.67 13.77 -14.11
CA TYR A 52 -6.32 15.19 -14.11
C TYR A 52 -6.03 15.67 -12.70
N ILE A 53 -4.88 16.35 -12.52
CA ILE A 53 -4.38 16.87 -11.23
C ILE A 53 -5.42 17.80 -10.57
N GLU A 54 -6.09 18.65 -11.37
CA GLU A 54 -7.12 19.60 -10.91
C GLU A 54 -8.32 18.90 -10.25
N GLN A 55 -8.56 17.62 -10.53
CA GLN A 55 -9.66 16.85 -9.95
C GLN A 55 -9.30 16.21 -8.60
N SER A 56 -8.03 16.08 -8.28
CA SER A 56 -7.56 15.48 -7.02
C SER A 56 -7.79 16.37 -5.79
N GLU A 57 -7.94 17.67 -5.99
CA GLU A 57 -8.12 18.65 -4.89
C GLU A 57 -9.52 18.64 -4.26
N SER A 58 -10.45 17.89 -4.80
CA SER A 58 -11.87 17.94 -4.40
C SER A 58 -12.31 16.86 -3.41
N ILE A 59 -11.46 15.90 -3.06
CA ILE A 59 -11.83 14.79 -2.15
C ILE A 59 -11.76 15.27 -0.69
N THR A 60 -12.83 15.03 0.06
CA THR A 60 -12.90 15.33 1.50
C THR A 60 -12.64 14.08 2.35
N THR A 61 -12.26 14.28 3.61
CA THR A 61 -12.09 13.18 4.57
C THR A 61 -13.37 12.39 4.82
N GLN A 62 -14.54 13.04 4.71
CA GLN A 62 -15.84 12.37 4.83
C GLN A 62 -16.11 11.45 3.65
N GLN A 63 -15.75 11.86 2.44
CA GLN A 63 -15.87 11.04 1.23
C GLN A 63 -14.97 9.82 1.29
N ILE A 64 -13.75 9.95 1.80
CA ILE A 64 -12.84 8.82 2.07
C ILE A 64 -13.50 7.84 3.06
N THR A 65 -14.11 8.35 4.12
CA THR A 65 -14.81 7.47 5.08
C THR A 65 -15.95 6.68 4.40
N THR A 66 -16.72 7.34 3.55
CA THR A 66 -17.81 6.70 2.80
C THR A 66 -17.27 5.62 1.86
N LEU A 67 -16.21 5.94 1.11
CA LEU A 67 -15.54 4.99 0.21
C LEU A 67 -15.06 3.74 0.95
N PHE A 68 -14.29 3.90 2.03
CA PHE A 68 -13.78 2.75 2.79
C PHE A 68 -14.90 1.93 3.43
N SER A 69 -15.96 2.58 3.93
CA SER A 69 -17.11 1.88 4.48
C SER A 69 -17.83 1.01 3.44
N ALA A 70 -17.84 1.46 2.18
CA ALA A 70 -18.39 0.69 1.08
C ALA A 70 -17.44 -0.42 0.61
N LEU A 71 -16.15 -0.14 0.46
CA LEU A 71 -15.15 -1.12 0.04
C LEU A 71 -15.03 -2.29 1.01
N LYS A 72 -15.05 -2.05 2.31
CA LYS A 72 -14.98 -3.10 3.36
C LYS A 72 -16.13 -4.09 3.33
N LYS A 73 -17.25 -3.76 2.67
CA LYS A 73 -18.38 -4.69 2.48
C LYS A 73 -18.18 -5.66 1.31
N VAL A 74 -17.30 -5.30 0.37
CA VAL A 74 -17.13 -6.01 -0.90
C VAL A 74 -15.80 -6.75 -0.96
N PHE A 75 -14.73 -6.13 -0.44
CA PHE A 75 -13.38 -6.66 -0.54
C PHE A 75 -12.85 -7.09 0.82
N PRO A 76 -12.35 -8.34 0.95
CA PRO A 76 -11.71 -8.81 2.18
C PRO A 76 -10.36 -8.12 2.45
N TYR A 77 -9.67 -7.70 1.40
CA TYR A 77 -8.40 -6.98 1.46
C TYR A 77 -8.46 -5.72 0.62
N ILE A 78 -8.01 -4.61 1.19
CA ILE A 78 -7.92 -3.31 0.52
C ILE A 78 -6.49 -2.81 0.69
N VAL A 79 -5.76 -2.68 -0.41
CA VAL A 79 -4.41 -2.12 -0.43
C VAL A 79 -4.48 -0.73 -1.02
N VAL A 80 -3.98 0.26 -0.29
CA VAL A 80 -3.96 1.66 -0.72
C VAL A 80 -2.52 2.08 -0.96
N ASP A 81 -2.19 2.35 -2.21
CA ASP A 81 -0.91 2.97 -2.56
C ASP A 81 -0.97 4.47 -2.23
N MET A 82 -0.02 4.91 -1.42
CA MET A 82 0.02 6.29 -0.93
C MET A 82 1.35 6.94 -1.28
N SER A 83 1.28 8.21 -1.59
CA SER A 83 2.50 9.01 -1.69
C SER A 83 3.15 9.23 -0.32
N SER A 84 4.39 9.74 -0.35
CA SER A 84 5.12 10.14 0.85
C SER A 84 4.58 11.42 1.51
N ASN A 85 3.62 12.11 0.88
CA ASN A 85 3.05 13.34 1.39
C ASN A 85 1.99 13.05 2.45
N ILE A 86 2.11 13.67 3.62
CA ILE A 86 1.17 13.50 4.72
C ILE A 86 0.26 14.72 4.81
N ASP A 87 -0.88 14.64 4.15
CA ASP A 87 -1.96 15.61 4.17
C ASP A 87 -3.18 15.08 4.97
N PRO A 88 -4.25 15.87 5.16
CA PRO A 88 -5.44 15.42 5.89
C PRO A 88 -6.11 14.17 5.29
N ILE A 89 -6.07 13.98 3.98
CA ILE A 89 -6.62 12.79 3.31
C ILE A 89 -5.76 11.57 3.62
N SER A 90 -4.44 11.70 3.46
CA SER A 90 -3.47 10.66 3.81
C SER A 90 -3.62 10.23 5.27
N LEU A 91 -3.74 11.19 6.19
CA LEU A 91 -3.96 10.90 7.61
C LEU A 91 -5.28 10.17 7.85
N LYS A 92 -6.35 10.53 7.14
CA LYS A 92 -7.64 9.84 7.26
C LYS A 92 -7.57 8.40 6.75
N ILE A 93 -6.83 8.16 5.68
CA ILE A 93 -6.57 6.81 5.16
C ILE A 93 -5.78 6.00 6.18
N LEU A 94 -4.69 6.54 6.71
CA LEU A 94 -3.88 5.89 7.73
C LEU A 94 -4.68 5.59 9.01
N ASP A 95 -5.52 6.52 9.47
CA ASP A 95 -6.41 6.31 10.62
C ASP A 95 -7.37 5.13 10.40
N SER A 96 -7.87 4.98 9.15
CA SER A 96 -8.87 3.97 8.76
C SER A 96 -8.26 2.60 8.41
N SER A 97 -6.94 2.53 8.23
CA SER A 97 -6.21 1.31 7.89
C SER A 97 -5.99 0.45 9.12
N ASP A 98 -6.04 -0.85 8.95
CA ASP A 98 -5.71 -1.81 10.00
C ASP A 98 -4.20 -1.95 10.14
N TRP A 99 -3.47 -1.92 9.01
CA TRP A 99 -2.01 -1.96 8.95
C TRP A 99 -1.45 -0.84 8.07
N ILE A 100 -0.24 -0.40 8.39
CA ILE A 100 0.54 0.59 7.63
C ILE A 100 1.87 -0.05 7.27
N MET A 101 2.05 -0.42 5.99
CA MET A 101 3.33 -0.87 5.46
C MET A 101 4.21 0.35 5.17
N PHE A 102 5.00 0.75 6.15
CA PHE A 102 5.86 1.92 6.02
C PHE A 102 7.16 1.55 5.31
N THR A 103 7.24 1.89 4.02
CA THR A 103 8.36 1.53 3.17
C THR A 103 9.44 2.60 3.18
N THR A 104 10.70 2.19 3.41
CA THR A 104 11.90 3.05 3.35
C THR A 104 13.06 2.31 2.69
N ILE A 105 14.19 2.97 2.53
CA ILE A 105 15.43 2.42 1.94
C ILE A 105 16.62 2.62 2.88
N VAL A 106 17.73 1.89 2.63
CA VAL A 106 18.93 1.96 3.46
C VAL A 106 19.80 3.17 3.06
N ASN A 107 19.43 4.34 3.56
CA ASN A 107 20.31 5.52 3.55
C ASN A 107 19.92 6.49 4.68
N ILE A 108 20.85 7.33 5.09
CA ILE A 108 20.68 8.25 6.23
C ILE A 108 19.48 9.20 6.06
N PRO A 109 19.27 9.89 4.91
CA PRO A 109 18.12 10.76 4.73
C PRO A 109 16.79 10.02 4.86
N ALA A 110 16.65 8.83 4.26
CA ALA A 110 15.43 8.05 4.33
C ALA A 110 15.13 7.55 5.76
N ILE A 111 16.15 7.09 6.49
CA ILE A 111 16.02 6.66 7.89
C ILE A 111 15.59 7.83 8.79
N ARG A 112 16.18 9.03 8.60
CA ARG A 112 15.76 10.24 9.34
C ARG A 112 14.31 10.64 9.04
N ASN A 113 13.88 10.55 7.78
CA ASN A 113 12.50 10.81 7.41
C ASN A 113 11.56 9.75 7.99
N ALA A 114 11.96 8.47 7.96
CA ALA A 114 11.21 7.39 8.61
C ALA A 114 11.02 7.67 10.11
N GLN A 115 12.07 8.07 10.83
CA GLN A 115 11.98 8.43 12.24
C GLN A 115 10.98 9.57 12.49
N ARG A 116 10.97 10.60 11.62
CA ARG A 116 9.98 11.71 11.74
C ARG A 116 8.55 11.21 11.56
N CYS A 117 8.30 10.35 10.56
CA CYS A 117 6.99 9.76 10.33
C CYS A 117 6.54 8.87 11.50
N LEU A 118 7.44 8.03 12.03
CA LEU A 118 7.14 7.19 13.19
C LEU A 118 6.82 8.02 14.45
N ASN A 119 7.52 9.14 14.67
CA ASN A 119 7.20 10.06 15.75
C ASN A 119 5.81 10.69 15.58
N LEU A 120 5.40 11.03 14.34
CA LEU A 120 4.04 11.46 14.05
C LEU A 120 3.03 10.35 14.37
N PHE A 121 3.28 9.11 13.97
CA PHE A 121 2.37 7.99 14.24
C PHE A 121 2.23 7.71 15.73
N ARG A 122 3.32 7.80 16.50
CA ARG A 122 3.32 7.71 17.97
C ARG A 122 2.50 8.85 18.59
N SER A 123 2.66 10.09 18.13
CA SER A 123 1.88 11.24 18.61
C SER A 123 0.37 11.09 18.33
N ARG A 124 0.01 10.38 17.27
CA ARG A 124 -1.38 10.01 16.94
C ARG A 124 -1.87 8.78 17.70
N LYS A 125 -1.03 8.21 18.56
CA LYS A 125 -1.34 7.02 19.39
C LYS A 125 -1.69 5.79 18.56
N TYR A 126 -1.07 5.61 17.38
CA TYR A 126 -1.22 4.36 16.65
C TYR A 126 -0.64 3.20 17.47
N PRO A 127 -1.34 2.06 17.54
CA PRO A 127 -0.80 0.87 18.18
C PRO A 127 0.53 0.44 17.55
N SER A 128 1.48 -0.05 18.34
CA SER A 128 2.82 -0.47 17.87
C SER A 128 2.76 -1.56 16.81
N ASN A 129 1.74 -2.43 16.85
CA ASN A 129 1.53 -3.48 15.88
C ASN A 129 0.92 -3.00 14.55
N LYS A 130 0.42 -1.76 14.48
CA LYS A 130 -0.20 -1.20 13.27
C LYS A 130 0.82 -0.82 12.20
N VAL A 131 2.01 -0.35 12.60
CA VAL A 131 3.04 0.10 11.67
C VAL A 131 4.07 -1.00 11.46
N LYS A 132 4.26 -1.41 10.22
CA LYS A 132 5.21 -2.45 9.81
C LYS A 132 6.29 -1.82 8.93
N ILE A 133 7.54 -1.85 9.37
CA ILE A 133 8.65 -1.26 8.61
C ILE A 133 9.10 -2.23 7.53
N VAL A 134 9.08 -1.77 6.29
CA VAL A 134 9.55 -2.51 5.12
C VAL A 134 10.78 -1.80 4.53
N ILE A 135 11.90 -2.51 4.46
CA ILE A 135 13.10 -2.01 3.78
C ILE A 135 13.04 -2.42 2.31
N ASN A 136 12.96 -1.44 1.43
CA ASN A 136 12.98 -1.67 -0.02
C ASN A 136 14.41 -1.53 -0.56
N ARG A 137 14.71 -2.18 -1.68
CA ARG A 137 16.02 -2.20 -2.36
C ARG A 137 17.17 -2.63 -1.42
N TYR A 138 16.88 -3.55 -0.51
CA TYR A 138 17.86 -4.06 0.43
C TYR A 138 18.99 -4.82 -0.28
N MET A 139 20.22 -4.58 0.14
CA MET A 139 21.43 -5.32 -0.28
C MET A 139 22.16 -5.83 0.95
N GLU A 140 22.65 -7.08 0.91
CA GLU A 140 23.36 -7.68 2.05
C GLU A 140 24.67 -6.95 2.43
N ASN A 141 25.26 -6.27 1.45
CA ASN A 141 26.49 -5.49 1.62
C ASN A 141 26.26 -4.00 1.91
N ASP A 142 25.05 -3.59 2.25
CA ASP A 142 24.77 -2.22 2.70
C ASP A 142 25.66 -1.87 3.91
N GLU A 143 26.23 -0.67 3.91
CA GLU A 143 27.10 -0.16 5.00
C GLU A 143 26.32 -0.01 6.31
N ILE A 144 25.07 0.46 6.22
CA ILE A 144 24.17 0.59 7.38
C ILE A 144 23.50 -0.74 7.64
N LYS A 145 23.72 -1.30 8.82
CA LYS A 145 23.13 -2.59 9.20
C LYS A 145 21.67 -2.45 9.63
N ILE A 146 20.92 -3.53 9.51
CA ILE A 146 19.50 -3.55 9.92
C ILE A 146 19.36 -3.23 11.41
N GLU A 147 20.25 -3.73 12.25
CA GLU A 147 20.27 -3.47 13.69
C GLU A 147 20.43 -1.98 14.01
N ASP A 148 21.24 -1.25 13.21
CA ASP A 148 21.41 0.20 13.37
C ASP A 148 20.14 0.96 12.98
N ILE A 149 19.44 0.48 11.95
CA ILE A 149 18.15 1.03 11.52
C ILE A 149 17.11 0.80 12.61
N GLU A 150 16.97 -0.42 13.11
CA GLU A 150 16.01 -0.77 14.17
C GLU A 150 16.28 0.03 15.45
N ASN A 151 17.54 0.14 15.87
CA ASN A 151 17.93 0.97 17.02
C ASN A 151 17.57 2.45 16.81
N THR A 152 17.78 2.98 15.60
CA THR A 152 17.47 4.39 15.27
C THR A 152 15.96 4.65 15.25
N LEU A 153 15.19 3.73 14.70
CA LEU A 153 13.74 3.86 14.55
C LEU A 153 12.98 3.48 15.83
N GLY A 154 13.58 2.62 16.67
CA GLY A 154 12.94 2.06 17.86
C GLY A 154 11.82 1.07 17.50
N GLU A 155 11.92 0.44 16.34
CA GLU A 155 10.95 -0.52 15.80
C GLU A 155 11.69 -1.58 14.99
N SER A 156 11.20 -2.81 15.00
CA SER A 156 11.80 -3.90 14.22
C SER A 156 11.42 -3.82 12.75
N VAL A 157 12.34 -4.24 11.89
CA VAL A 157 12.09 -4.40 10.45
C VAL A 157 11.20 -5.62 10.22
N TYR A 158 10.03 -5.37 9.65
CA TYR A 158 9.05 -6.42 9.36
C TYR A 158 9.42 -7.24 8.13
N TRP A 159 9.92 -6.58 7.06
CA TRP A 159 10.32 -7.24 5.82
C TRP A 159 11.45 -6.51 5.10
N LYS A 160 12.26 -7.25 4.35
CA LYS A 160 13.32 -6.75 3.48
C LYS A 160 13.04 -7.18 2.04
N ILE A 161 12.79 -6.23 1.15
CA ILE A 161 12.61 -6.48 -0.28
C ILE A 161 13.97 -6.34 -0.95
N PRO A 162 14.51 -7.38 -1.57
CA PRO A 162 15.83 -7.34 -2.18
C PRO A 162 15.87 -6.37 -3.35
N ASN A 163 17.05 -5.78 -3.59
CA ASN A 163 17.26 -4.95 -4.76
C ASN A 163 17.34 -5.82 -6.02
N ASN A 164 16.40 -5.62 -6.95
CA ASN A 164 16.42 -6.26 -8.27
C ASN A 164 15.86 -5.30 -9.32
N TYR A 165 16.67 -4.32 -9.69
CA TYR A 165 16.27 -3.26 -10.62
C TYR A 165 15.79 -3.80 -11.97
N PHE A 166 16.51 -4.76 -12.55
CA PHE A 166 16.22 -5.24 -13.91
C PHE A 166 14.88 -5.95 -14.02
N THR A 167 14.58 -6.87 -13.11
CA THR A 167 13.28 -7.58 -13.12
C THR A 167 12.11 -6.63 -12.90
N ILE A 168 12.27 -5.64 -12.00
CA ILE A 168 11.24 -4.63 -11.76
C ILE A 168 11.01 -3.76 -12.99
N MET A 169 12.08 -3.23 -13.60
CA MET A 169 11.95 -2.38 -14.77
C MET A 169 11.37 -3.14 -15.98
N GLU A 170 11.72 -4.40 -16.12
CA GLU A 170 11.14 -5.25 -17.16
C GLU A 170 9.63 -5.44 -16.95
N ALA A 171 9.19 -5.70 -15.72
CA ALA A 171 7.77 -5.83 -15.40
C ALA A 171 7.00 -4.53 -15.69
N ILE A 172 7.52 -3.39 -15.22
CA ILE A 172 6.93 -2.07 -15.47
C ILE A 172 6.84 -1.77 -16.96
N ASN A 173 7.92 -1.96 -17.72
CA ASN A 173 7.95 -1.65 -19.14
C ASN A 173 7.04 -2.56 -19.97
N LYS A 174 6.80 -3.80 -19.51
CA LYS A 174 5.85 -4.73 -20.13
C LYS A 174 4.41 -4.52 -19.66
N GLY A 175 4.18 -3.76 -18.62
CA GLY A 175 2.85 -3.57 -18.02
C GLY A 175 2.28 -4.86 -17.42
N VAL A 176 3.13 -5.67 -16.79
CA VAL A 176 2.75 -6.97 -16.20
C VAL A 176 3.31 -7.14 -14.79
N SER A 177 2.78 -8.09 -14.03
CA SER A 177 3.29 -8.39 -12.70
C SER A 177 4.69 -9.01 -12.74
N ILE A 178 5.45 -8.88 -11.65
CA ILE A 178 6.78 -9.49 -11.50
C ILE A 178 6.73 -11.01 -11.69
N SER A 179 5.66 -11.65 -11.23
CA SER A 179 5.47 -13.09 -11.37
C SER A 179 5.34 -13.54 -12.83
N GLU A 180 4.91 -12.66 -13.73
CA GLU A 180 4.83 -12.96 -15.16
C GLU A 180 6.17 -12.77 -15.88
N VAL A 181 7.05 -11.97 -15.34
CA VAL A 181 8.41 -11.79 -15.88
C VAL A 181 9.31 -12.91 -15.40
N ASN A 182 9.43 -13.07 -14.08
CA ASN A 182 10.25 -14.11 -13.46
C ASN A 182 9.79 -14.39 -12.03
N ALA A 183 8.85 -15.32 -11.87
CA ALA A 183 8.29 -15.71 -10.57
C ALA A 183 9.35 -16.27 -9.59
N GLU A 184 10.39 -16.93 -10.12
CA GLU A 184 11.44 -17.58 -9.34
C GLU A 184 12.64 -16.66 -9.08
N SER A 185 12.59 -15.40 -9.50
CA SER A 185 13.61 -14.43 -9.15
C SER A 185 13.63 -14.18 -7.63
N ASN A 186 14.76 -13.71 -7.10
CA ASN A 186 14.86 -13.37 -5.68
C ASN A 186 13.77 -12.38 -5.23
N ILE A 187 13.42 -11.42 -6.09
CA ILE A 187 12.36 -10.46 -5.79
C ILE A 187 10.97 -11.07 -5.95
N GLY A 188 10.75 -11.95 -6.92
CA GLY A 188 9.48 -12.69 -7.08
C GLY A 188 9.18 -13.57 -5.86
N ASN A 189 10.18 -14.34 -5.41
CA ASN A 189 10.10 -15.13 -4.19
C ASN A 189 9.86 -14.24 -2.96
N SER A 190 10.62 -13.14 -2.83
CA SER A 190 10.45 -12.21 -1.70
C SER A 190 9.03 -11.63 -1.60
N PHE A 191 8.40 -11.25 -2.72
CA PHE A 191 7.02 -10.76 -2.69
C PHE A 191 6.01 -11.85 -2.35
N ARG A 192 6.23 -13.08 -2.82
CA ARG A 192 5.39 -14.24 -2.47
C ARG A 192 5.43 -14.52 -0.96
N ASP A 193 6.64 -14.61 -0.41
CA ASP A 193 6.86 -14.88 1.01
C ASP A 193 6.35 -13.73 1.89
N PHE A 194 6.53 -12.48 1.43
CA PHE A 194 5.98 -11.30 2.10
C PHE A 194 4.46 -11.34 2.15
N ALA A 195 3.81 -11.67 1.03
CA ALA A 195 2.35 -11.78 0.98
C ALA A 195 1.83 -12.91 1.88
N ALA A 196 2.51 -14.06 1.91
CA ALA A 196 2.18 -15.17 2.80
C ALA A 196 2.29 -14.74 4.27
N LYS A 197 3.42 -14.12 4.66
CA LYS A 197 3.61 -13.61 6.02
C LYS A 197 2.53 -12.59 6.42
N VAL A 198 2.19 -11.65 5.55
CA VAL A 198 1.13 -10.66 5.82
C VAL A 198 -0.21 -11.36 6.05
N SER A 199 -0.53 -12.34 5.21
CA SER A 199 -1.78 -13.11 5.34
C SER A 199 -1.85 -13.87 6.65
N ASP A 200 -0.78 -14.58 7.03
CA ASP A 200 -0.70 -15.36 8.26
C ASP A 200 -0.83 -14.46 9.50
N ASP A 201 -0.10 -13.35 9.54
CA ASP A 201 -0.14 -12.41 10.66
C ASP A 201 -1.53 -11.72 10.82
N ILE A 202 -2.25 -11.47 9.69
CA ILE A 202 -3.63 -10.94 9.73
C ILE A 202 -4.59 -11.99 10.32
N ILE A 203 -4.45 -13.25 9.91
CA ILE A 203 -5.28 -14.34 10.41
C ILE A 203 -5.06 -14.53 11.91
N GLU A 204 -3.81 -14.55 12.38
CA GLU A 204 -3.48 -14.67 13.80
C GLU A 204 -4.11 -13.54 14.64
N GLN A 205 -4.01 -12.29 14.16
CA GLN A 205 -4.62 -11.14 14.88
C GLN A 205 -6.14 -11.26 14.95
N SER A 206 -6.80 -11.72 13.89
CA SER A 206 -8.25 -11.89 13.89
C SER A 206 -8.71 -12.97 14.88
N VAL A 207 -7.98 -14.07 15.00
CA VAL A 207 -8.27 -15.16 15.96
C VAL A 207 -8.15 -14.70 17.41
N VAL A 208 -7.18 -13.82 17.72
CA VAL A 208 -6.99 -13.26 19.06
C VAL A 208 -8.15 -12.35 19.47
N GLN A 209 -8.70 -11.57 18.54
CA GLN A 209 -9.84 -10.67 18.81
C GLN A 209 -11.15 -11.41 19.13
N TYR A 210 -11.32 -12.64 18.64
CA TYR A 210 -12.53 -13.44 18.93
C TYR A 210 -12.42 -14.31 20.19
N ARG A 211 -11.29 -14.31 20.89
CA ARG A 211 -11.06 -15.08 22.13
C ARG A 211 -11.17 -14.24 23.41
N VAL A 212 -11.54 -12.98 23.30
CA VAL A 212 -11.83 -12.04 24.40
C VAL A 212 -13.32 -11.72 24.40
#